data_80d325589938aa6869358624bbe61800
#
_entry.id   80d325589938aa6869358624bbe61800
#
_cell.length_a   1.000
_cell.length_b   1.000
_cell.length_c   1.000
_cell.angle_alpha   90.00
_cell.angle_beta   90.00
_cell.angle_gamma   90.00
#
_symmetry.space_group_name_H-M   'P 1'
#
loop_
_entity.id
_entity.type
_entity.pdbx_description
1 polymer ?
#
loop_
_entity_poly.entity_id
_entity_poly.type
_entity_poly.pdbx_seq_one_letter_code
_entity_poly.pdbx_strand_id
1 'polypeptide(L)'
;DRAKTHAGRLQVELAALSFQRSRLVRSWTHLERQRGGGGFLGGPGERQIELDRLMLLDQVKQIKHELNDVERTRHLQRRNRLRSNTSTIALVGYTNAGKSTLFNILTGANVLSKDMLFATLDPTMRGMELPSGREIVLADTVGFISDLPTELIEAFKSTLEEVIQADIILHVHDVSSPLLEEEASDVRSVLEDIGLSLDIQKERIINVYNKADIAAVTPDIDMFGSESQPQMITSDMLPSDGTVISALSGFGLDILKQVIDDKLGEHDHLQSYSIPPQHADASAWLYQHANVLHSEHDKDGNHQITVKLSAADEARLRSRWPNLSSNDKEAL
;
A
#
# COMPACT_ATOMS: atom_id res chain seq x y z
N ASP A 1 -7.83 17.26 14.06
CA ASP A 1 -6.78 17.56 13.06
C ASP A 1 -5.75 16.44 13.10
N ARG A 2 -5.91 15.43 12.21
CA ARG A 2 -5.11 14.20 12.24
C ARG A 2 -4.07 14.15 11.12
N ALA A 3 -4.22 14.98 10.12
CA ALA A 3 -3.29 15.08 9.01
C ALA A 3 -1.99 15.75 9.46
N LYS A 4 -0.89 15.01 9.43
CA LYS A 4 0.44 15.51 9.82
C LYS A 4 1.16 16.15 8.66
N THR A 5 0.91 15.68 7.42
CA THR A 5 1.55 16.23 6.22
C THR A 5 0.79 17.42 5.66
N HIS A 6 1.46 18.23 4.87
CA HIS A 6 0.84 19.34 4.17
C HIS A 6 -0.24 18.85 3.19
N ALA A 7 0.03 17.76 2.46
CA ALA A 7 -0.90 17.13 1.55
C ALA A 7 -2.19 16.65 2.25
N GLY A 8 -2.06 15.93 3.36
CA GLY A 8 -3.21 15.43 4.11
C GLY A 8 -4.06 16.57 4.69
N ARG A 9 -3.44 17.66 5.15
CA ARG A 9 -4.20 18.85 5.59
C ARG A 9 -5.01 19.45 4.47
N LEU A 10 -4.41 19.63 3.29
CA LEU A 10 -5.09 20.13 2.09
C LEU A 10 -6.25 19.22 1.67
N GLN A 11 -6.08 17.90 1.76
CA GLN A 11 -7.13 16.92 1.43
C GLN A 11 -8.32 17.00 2.40
N VAL A 12 -8.06 17.06 3.71
CA VAL A 12 -9.11 17.24 4.73
C VAL A 12 -9.85 18.56 4.52
N GLU A 13 -9.12 19.63 4.21
CA GLU A 13 -9.72 20.95 3.94
C GLU A 13 -10.56 20.92 2.66
N LEU A 14 -10.06 20.27 1.59
CA LEU A 14 -10.82 20.08 0.36
C LEU A 14 -12.14 19.32 0.59
N ALA A 15 -12.08 18.23 1.37
CA ALA A 15 -13.27 17.46 1.74
C ALA A 15 -14.27 18.31 2.53
N ALA A 16 -13.79 19.09 3.52
CA ALA A 16 -14.64 19.97 4.33
C ALA A 16 -15.31 21.07 3.48
N LEU A 17 -14.58 21.72 2.58
CA LEU A 17 -15.10 22.75 1.68
C LEU A 17 -16.09 22.17 0.66
N SER A 18 -15.81 20.96 0.14
CA SER A 18 -16.72 20.27 -0.77
C SER A 18 -18.05 19.91 -0.09
N PHE A 19 -17.99 19.45 1.16
CA PHE A 19 -19.16 19.20 1.97
C PHE A 19 -19.96 20.49 2.27
N GLN A 20 -19.29 21.58 2.64
CA GLN A 20 -19.92 22.88 2.86
C GLN A 20 -20.61 23.37 1.59
N ARG A 21 -19.96 23.24 0.42
CA ARG A 21 -20.53 23.57 -0.88
C ARG A 21 -21.80 22.77 -1.17
N SER A 22 -21.79 21.46 -0.93
CA SER A 22 -22.97 20.61 -1.15
C SER A 22 -24.14 21.00 -0.24
N ARG A 23 -23.87 21.41 1.00
CA ARG A 23 -24.90 21.91 1.91
C ARG A 23 -25.49 23.26 1.46
N LEU A 24 -24.67 24.19 1.00
CA LEU A 24 -25.12 25.48 0.47
C LEU A 24 -26.02 25.28 -0.75
N VAL A 25 -25.69 24.38 -1.67
CA VAL A 25 -26.50 24.06 -2.84
C VAL A 25 -27.86 23.47 -2.42
N ARG A 26 -27.90 22.57 -1.44
CA ARG A 26 -29.15 21.99 -0.93
C ARG A 26 -30.04 23.02 -0.23
N SER A 27 -29.49 23.93 0.57
CA SER A 27 -30.23 24.98 1.21
C SER A 27 -30.82 25.97 0.21
N TRP A 28 -30.14 26.22 -0.92
CA TRP A 28 -30.65 27.05 -2.03
C TRP A 28 -31.89 26.43 -2.71
N THR A 29 -31.84 25.16 -3.07
CA THR A 29 -32.97 24.49 -3.74
C THR A 29 -34.20 24.42 -2.85
N HIS A 30 -34.05 24.46 -1.53
CA HIS A 30 -35.19 24.58 -0.59
C HIS A 30 -35.75 25.99 -0.54
N LEU A 31 -34.94 27.04 -0.59
CA LEU A 31 -35.36 28.43 -0.60
C LEU A 31 -36.06 28.83 -1.91
N GLU A 32 -35.58 28.35 -3.06
CA GLU A 32 -36.26 28.56 -4.35
C GLU A 32 -37.65 27.92 -4.40
N ARG A 33 -37.84 26.73 -3.83
CA ARG A 33 -39.14 26.04 -3.79
C ARG A 33 -40.15 26.68 -2.84
N GLN A 34 -39.70 27.38 -1.81
CA GLN A 34 -40.59 28.09 -0.88
C GLN A 34 -41.08 29.44 -1.45
N ARG A 35 -40.41 30.00 -2.46
CA ARG A 35 -40.85 31.23 -3.16
C ARG A 35 -41.61 30.89 -4.44
N GLY A 36 -42.76 30.26 -4.29
CA GLY A 36 -43.75 30.13 -5.36
C GLY A 36 -44.31 31.48 -5.74
N GLY A 37 -43.92 32.03 -6.88
CA GLY A 37 -44.65 33.06 -7.62
C GLY A 37 -44.33 34.51 -7.27
N GLY A 38 -43.68 35.19 -8.17
CA GLY A 38 -43.78 36.66 -8.32
C GLY A 38 -42.54 37.47 -7.99
N GLY A 39 -41.72 37.75 -8.98
CA GLY A 39 -41.17 39.09 -9.21
C GLY A 39 -39.95 39.53 -8.43
N PHE A 40 -38.85 39.56 -9.16
CA PHE A 40 -37.83 40.63 -9.18
C PHE A 40 -37.04 41.01 -7.92
N LEU A 41 -35.71 40.95 -8.09
CA LEU A 41 -34.61 41.50 -7.33
C LEU A 41 -34.09 40.63 -6.18
N GLY A 42 -32.89 40.01 -6.43
CA GLY A 42 -32.07 39.35 -5.45
C GLY A 42 -31.90 40.19 -4.20
N GLY A 43 -32.44 39.70 -3.08
CA GLY A 43 -32.32 40.35 -1.80
C GLY A 43 -30.84 40.33 -1.31
N PRO A 44 -30.49 41.17 -0.31
CA PRO A 44 -29.12 41.22 0.22
C PRO A 44 -28.60 39.83 0.68
N GLY A 45 -29.47 38.92 1.10
CA GLY A 45 -29.15 37.53 1.47
C GLY A 45 -28.75 36.67 0.28
N GLU A 46 -29.30 36.84 -0.91
CA GLU A 46 -28.94 36.10 -2.13
C GLU A 46 -27.55 36.49 -2.62
N ARG A 47 -27.23 37.78 -2.60
CA ARG A 47 -25.90 38.29 -2.96
C ARG A 47 -24.84 37.78 -2.00
N GLN A 48 -25.14 37.66 -0.71
CA GLN A 48 -24.23 37.16 0.30
C GLN A 48 -23.93 35.67 0.06
N ILE A 49 -24.96 34.85 -0.18
CA ILE A 49 -24.78 33.40 -0.45
C ILE A 49 -24.01 33.18 -1.76
N GLU A 50 -24.21 34.02 -2.77
CA GLU A 50 -23.49 33.92 -4.03
C GLU A 50 -22.00 34.30 -3.86
N LEU A 51 -21.72 35.33 -3.05
CA LEU A 51 -20.35 35.67 -2.65
C LEU A 51 -19.69 34.54 -1.85
N ASP A 52 -20.39 33.96 -0.88
CA ASP A 52 -19.88 32.84 -0.09
C ASP A 52 -19.59 31.63 -0.99
N ARG A 53 -20.45 31.35 -1.98
CA ARG A 53 -20.23 30.31 -2.98
C ARG A 53 -19.00 30.57 -3.84
N LEU A 54 -18.80 31.81 -4.30
CA LEU A 54 -17.63 32.17 -5.10
C LEU A 54 -16.35 32.05 -4.26
N MET A 55 -16.38 32.51 -3.00
CA MET A 55 -15.23 32.37 -2.09
C MET A 55 -14.86 30.89 -1.86
N LEU A 56 -15.87 30.01 -1.65
CA LEU A 56 -15.62 28.57 -1.51
C LEU A 56 -15.06 27.95 -2.79
N LEU A 57 -15.53 28.37 -3.96
CA LEU A 57 -15.00 27.88 -5.23
C LEU A 57 -13.53 28.30 -5.44
N ASP A 58 -13.19 29.53 -5.07
CA ASP A 58 -11.81 30.01 -5.16
C ASP A 58 -10.89 29.27 -4.18
N GLN A 59 -11.34 29.02 -2.95
CA GLN A 59 -10.57 28.22 -1.98
C GLN A 59 -10.38 26.79 -2.48
N VAL A 60 -11.43 26.14 -2.98
CA VAL A 60 -11.33 24.79 -3.58
C VAL A 60 -10.34 24.78 -4.75
N LYS A 61 -10.36 25.81 -5.61
CA LYS A 61 -9.44 25.92 -6.73
C LYS A 61 -8.00 26.10 -6.29
N GLN A 62 -7.77 26.92 -5.28
CA GLN A 62 -6.44 27.12 -4.70
C GLN A 62 -5.89 25.83 -4.10
N ILE A 63 -6.67 25.13 -3.27
CA ILE A 63 -6.27 23.86 -2.66
C ILE A 63 -5.98 22.80 -3.73
N LYS A 64 -6.79 22.71 -4.78
CA LYS A 64 -6.51 21.80 -5.91
C LYS A 64 -5.20 22.13 -6.61
N HIS A 65 -4.84 23.41 -6.74
CA HIS A 65 -3.55 23.81 -7.30
C HIS A 65 -2.39 23.36 -6.40
N GLU A 66 -2.48 23.62 -5.10
CA GLU A 66 -1.45 23.21 -4.14
C GLU A 66 -1.29 21.68 -4.08
N LEU A 67 -2.39 20.91 -4.17
CA LEU A 67 -2.34 19.46 -4.27
C LEU A 67 -1.62 18.98 -5.54
N ASN A 68 -1.86 19.60 -6.69
CA ASN A 68 -1.14 19.30 -7.93
C ASN A 68 0.38 19.52 -7.81
N ASP A 69 0.81 20.54 -7.09
CA ASP A 69 2.25 20.77 -6.86
C ASP A 69 2.86 19.71 -5.97
N VAL A 70 2.12 19.24 -4.96
CA VAL A 70 2.54 18.10 -4.12
C VAL A 70 2.60 16.81 -4.93
N GLU A 71 1.61 16.52 -5.79
CA GLU A 71 1.62 15.37 -6.70
C GLU A 71 2.84 15.39 -7.63
N ARG A 72 3.16 16.57 -8.18
CA ARG A 72 4.34 16.75 -9.04
C ARG A 72 5.64 16.40 -8.30
N THR A 73 5.76 16.84 -7.05
CA THR A 73 6.92 16.53 -6.21
C THR A 73 7.02 15.03 -5.92
N ARG A 74 5.90 14.37 -5.58
CA ARG A 74 5.82 12.91 -5.39
C ARG A 74 6.20 12.15 -6.65
N HIS A 75 5.73 12.60 -7.82
CA HIS A 75 6.09 12.00 -9.10
C HIS A 75 7.60 12.06 -9.38
N LEU A 76 8.28 13.15 -9.03
CA LEU A 76 9.73 13.26 -9.14
C LEU A 76 10.45 12.29 -8.19
N GLN A 77 10.01 12.20 -6.93
CA GLN A 77 10.56 11.25 -5.97
C GLN A 77 10.37 9.79 -6.43
N ARG A 78 9.20 9.48 -7.02
CA ARG A 78 8.92 8.18 -7.62
C ARG A 78 9.87 7.85 -8.78
N ARG A 79 10.12 8.79 -9.70
CA ARG A 79 11.10 8.56 -10.79
C ARG A 79 12.47 8.17 -10.24
N ASN A 80 12.86 8.71 -9.09
CA ASN A 80 14.11 8.32 -8.45
C ASN A 80 14.05 6.89 -7.89
N ARG A 81 12.93 6.46 -7.26
CA ARG A 81 12.71 5.06 -6.83
C ARG A 81 12.76 4.07 -8.00
N LEU A 82 12.07 4.38 -9.09
CA LEU A 82 12.15 3.57 -10.32
C LEU A 82 13.57 3.45 -10.88
N ARG A 83 14.38 4.50 -10.73
CA ARG A 83 15.80 4.45 -11.13
C ARG A 83 16.64 3.61 -10.20
N SER A 84 16.33 3.55 -8.91
CA SER A 84 17.01 2.70 -7.92
C SER A 84 16.52 1.24 -7.92
N ASN A 85 15.50 0.90 -8.73
CA ASN A 85 14.86 -0.44 -8.77
C ASN A 85 14.34 -0.91 -7.41
N THR A 86 13.95 0.02 -6.54
CA THR A 86 13.42 -0.31 -5.23
C THR A 86 11.93 -0.61 -5.35
N SER A 87 11.55 -1.85 -5.08
CA SER A 87 10.15 -2.28 -5.13
C SER A 87 9.32 -1.61 -4.05
N THR A 88 8.09 -1.25 -4.39
CA THR A 88 7.15 -0.61 -3.48
C THR A 88 6.01 -1.57 -3.13
N ILE A 89 5.73 -1.73 -1.85
CA ILE A 89 4.66 -2.58 -1.33
C ILE A 89 3.66 -1.70 -0.59
N ALA A 90 2.38 -1.78 -0.95
CA ALA A 90 1.32 -1.02 -0.30
C ALA A 90 0.47 -1.92 0.63
N LEU A 91 0.16 -1.43 1.82
CA LEU A 91 -0.79 -2.06 2.73
C LEU A 91 -2.20 -1.55 2.42
N VAL A 92 -3.13 -2.42 2.11
CA VAL A 92 -4.55 -2.10 1.95
C VAL A 92 -5.39 -2.99 2.88
N GLY A 93 -6.62 -2.61 3.12
CA GLY A 93 -7.55 -3.38 3.95
C GLY A 93 -8.51 -2.49 4.70
N TYR A 94 -9.52 -3.11 5.28
CA TYR A 94 -10.56 -2.40 6.02
C TYR A 94 -10.01 -1.60 7.20
N THR A 95 -10.75 -0.61 7.69
CA THR A 95 -10.35 0.12 8.90
C THR A 95 -10.21 -0.83 10.06
N ASN A 96 -9.22 -0.58 10.92
CA ASN A 96 -8.90 -1.43 12.08
C ASN A 96 -8.43 -2.87 11.79
N ALA A 97 -8.14 -3.24 10.54
CA ALA A 97 -7.55 -4.55 10.21
C ALA A 97 -6.10 -4.72 10.72
N GLY A 98 -5.49 -3.66 11.25
CA GLY A 98 -4.14 -3.68 11.85
C GLY A 98 -3.01 -3.29 10.88
N LYS A 99 -3.30 -2.61 9.76
CA LYS A 99 -2.30 -2.16 8.78
C LYS A 99 -1.17 -1.35 9.39
N SER A 100 -1.47 -0.30 10.13
CA SER A 100 -0.45 0.57 10.76
C SER A 100 0.34 -0.15 11.86
N THR A 101 -0.25 -1.13 12.54
CA THR A 101 0.45 -2.00 13.48
C THR A 101 1.44 -2.88 12.75
N LEU A 102 1.01 -3.52 11.65
CA LEU A 102 1.87 -4.34 10.79
C LEU A 102 3.01 -3.49 10.20
N PHE A 103 2.70 -2.31 9.70
CA PHE A 103 3.69 -1.36 9.20
C PHE A 103 4.76 -1.04 10.25
N ASN A 104 4.35 -0.72 11.48
CA ASN A 104 5.27 -0.37 12.55
C ASN A 104 6.22 -1.51 12.89
N ILE A 105 5.70 -2.73 13.01
CA ILE A 105 6.52 -3.87 13.41
C ILE A 105 7.48 -4.32 12.29
N LEU A 106 7.05 -4.24 11.03
CA LEU A 106 7.89 -4.58 9.89
C LEU A 106 9.01 -3.58 9.65
N THR A 107 8.76 -2.28 9.89
CA THR A 107 9.69 -1.19 9.57
C THR A 107 10.42 -0.63 10.79
N GLY A 108 10.09 -1.07 12.01
CA GLY A 108 10.59 -0.46 13.24
C GLY A 108 10.12 0.98 13.46
N ALA A 109 9.08 1.42 12.75
CA ALA A 109 8.54 2.78 12.86
C ALA A 109 7.60 2.92 14.06
N ASN A 110 7.28 4.17 14.42
CA ASN A 110 6.33 4.52 15.49
C ASN A 110 5.20 5.39 14.89
N VAL A 111 4.47 4.85 13.91
CA VAL A 111 3.26 5.49 13.40
C VAL A 111 2.12 5.24 14.38
N LEU A 112 1.26 6.24 14.56
CA LEU A 112 0.14 6.15 15.50
C LEU A 112 -0.85 5.08 15.02
N SER A 113 -0.83 3.92 15.67
CA SER A 113 -1.85 2.88 15.49
C SER A 113 -2.86 3.01 16.66
N LYS A 114 -4.10 3.35 16.36
CA LYS A 114 -5.21 3.40 17.33
C LYS A 114 -6.41 2.70 16.73
N ASP A 115 -7.22 2.10 17.60
CA ASP A 115 -8.54 1.52 17.24
C ASP A 115 -9.54 2.62 16.88
N MET A 116 -9.32 3.27 15.76
CA MET A 116 -10.14 4.38 15.28
C MET A 116 -10.24 4.33 13.76
N LEU A 117 -11.42 4.66 13.24
CA LEU A 117 -11.64 4.83 11.80
C LEU A 117 -10.67 5.87 11.23
N PHE A 118 -10.04 5.56 10.10
CA PHE A 118 -9.04 6.41 9.43
C PHE A 118 -7.89 6.84 10.36
N ALA A 119 -7.27 5.89 11.07
CA ALA A 119 -6.11 6.17 11.92
C ALA A 119 -4.95 6.77 11.10
N THR A 120 -4.78 6.30 9.87
CA THR A 120 -3.82 6.81 8.88
C THR A 120 -4.59 7.58 7.80
N LEU A 121 -4.26 8.86 7.60
CA LEU A 121 -4.79 9.71 6.53
C LEU A 121 -3.74 10.01 5.47
N ASP A 122 -2.48 10.06 5.87
CA ASP A 122 -1.34 10.34 5.00
C ASP A 122 -0.56 9.04 4.75
N PRO A 123 -0.18 8.73 3.51
CA PRO A 123 0.67 7.58 3.25
C PRO A 123 2.01 7.77 3.96
N THR A 124 2.39 6.82 4.76
CA THR A 124 3.70 6.78 5.39
C THR A 124 4.55 5.73 4.70
N MET A 125 5.72 6.12 4.23
CA MET A 125 6.64 5.22 3.53
C MET A 125 7.90 4.99 4.34
N ARG A 126 8.37 3.73 4.39
CA ARG A 126 9.63 3.33 5.05
C ARG A 126 10.31 2.22 4.28
N GLY A 127 11.64 2.30 4.23
CA GLY A 127 12.47 1.22 3.74
C GLY A 127 12.52 0.07 4.74
N MET A 128 12.55 -1.14 4.23
CA MET A 128 12.87 -2.35 4.99
C MET A 128 13.64 -3.33 4.10
N GLU A 129 14.34 -4.25 4.73
CA GLU A 129 15.11 -5.30 4.07
C GLU A 129 14.37 -6.64 4.18
N LEU A 130 14.31 -7.38 3.08
CA LEU A 130 13.76 -8.72 3.00
C LEU A 130 14.84 -9.78 3.30
N PRO A 131 14.46 -11.05 3.55
CA PRO A 131 15.42 -12.12 3.87
C PRO A 131 16.53 -12.32 2.81
N SER A 132 16.24 -12.04 1.54
CA SER A 132 17.24 -12.09 0.45
C SER A 132 18.25 -10.93 0.46
N GLY A 133 18.10 -9.94 1.35
CA GLY A 133 18.87 -8.69 1.32
C GLY A 133 18.29 -7.62 0.38
N ARG A 134 17.14 -7.89 -0.26
CA ARG A 134 16.46 -6.93 -1.13
C ARG A 134 15.87 -5.78 -0.32
N GLU A 135 16.23 -4.56 -0.68
CA GLU A 135 15.62 -3.36 -0.11
C GLU A 135 14.28 -3.06 -0.80
N ILE A 136 13.25 -2.85 0.00
CA ILE A 136 11.91 -2.47 -0.46
C ILE A 136 11.41 -1.24 0.30
N VAL A 137 10.39 -0.58 -0.26
CA VAL A 137 9.65 0.48 0.43
C VAL A 137 8.25 -0.03 0.75
N LEU A 138 7.92 -0.04 2.04
CA LEU A 138 6.57 -0.33 2.52
C LEU A 138 5.80 0.97 2.68
N ALA A 139 4.54 1.01 2.21
CA ALA A 139 3.64 2.14 2.31
C ALA A 139 2.40 1.76 3.15
N ASP A 140 2.18 2.47 4.27
CA ASP A 140 0.92 2.40 5.01
C ASP A 140 -0.08 3.35 4.37
N THR A 141 -1.29 2.85 4.07
CA THR A 141 -2.33 3.63 3.40
C THR A 141 -3.55 3.84 4.29
N VAL A 142 -4.48 4.66 3.81
CA VAL A 142 -5.77 4.87 4.47
C VAL A 142 -6.56 3.56 4.57
N GLY A 143 -7.27 3.36 5.68
CA GLY A 143 -8.21 2.23 5.82
C GLY A 143 -9.48 2.45 5.01
N PHE A 144 -9.95 1.39 4.36
CA PHE A 144 -11.22 1.40 3.64
C PHE A 144 -12.40 1.22 4.59
N ILE A 145 -13.55 1.75 4.23
CA ILE A 145 -14.85 1.55 4.89
C ILE A 145 -15.87 1.18 3.82
N SER A 146 -16.96 0.52 4.23
CA SER A 146 -18.13 0.29 3.37
C SER A 146 -18.69 1.63 2.90
N ASP A 147 -19.17 1.66 1.65
CA ASP A 147 -19.78 2.85 1.03
C ASP A 147 -18.89 4.12 1.12
N LEU A 148 -17.62 4.00 0.70
CA LEU A 148 -16.74 5.17 0.68
C LEU A 148 -17.33 6.26 -0.23
N PRO A 149 -17.74 7.44 0.30
CA PRO A 149 -18.28 8.49 -0.53
C PRO A 149 -17.30 8.92 -1.63
N THR A 150 -17.81 9.19 -2.83
CA THR A 150 -17.00 9.62 -3.98
C THR A 150 -16.16 10.86 -3.69
N GLU A 151 -16.68 11.77 -2.86
CA GLU A 151 -15.94 12.96 -2.41
C GLU A 151 -14.70 12.59 -1.56
N LEU A 152 -14.77 11.50 -0.78
CA LEU A 152 -13.65 11.00 -0.01
C LEU A 152 -12.65 10.24 -0.88
N ILE A 153 -13.10 9.53 -1.92
CA ILE A 153 -12.21 8.90 -2.91
C ILE A 153 -11.34 9.99 -3.59
N GLU A 154 -11.96 11.12 -4.00
CA GLU A 154 -11.21 12.24 -4.58
C GLU A 154 -10.22 12.85 -3.57
N ALA A 155 -10.61 12.96 -2.30
CA ALA A 155 -9.74 13.47 -1.24
C ALA A 155 -8.56 12.52 -0.91
N PHE A 156 -8.75 11.20 -1.02
CA PHE A 156 -7.72 10.19 -0.77
C PHE A 156 -6.99 9.72 -2.03
N LYS A 157 -7.27 10.32 -3.19
CA LYS A 157 -6.68 9.93 -4.47
C LYS A 157 -5.16 9.79 -4.41
N SER A 158 -4.47 10.71 -3.73
CA SER A 158 -3.01 10.67 -3.61
C SER A 158 -2.48 9.50 -2.76
N THR A 159 -3.27 9.00 -1.80
CA THR A 159 -2.92 7.81 -1.02
C THR A 159 -3.21 6.55 -1.82
N LEU A 160 -4.27 6.56 -2.62
CA LEU A 160 -4.66 5.47 -3.50
C LEU A 160 -3.73 5.34 -4.72
N GLU A 161 -3.12 6.44 -5.18
CA GLU A 161 -2.10 6.40 -6.24
C GLU A 161 -0.88 5.56 -5.87
N GLU A 162 -0.46 5.55 -4.60
CA GLU A 162 0.63 4.70 -4.15
C GLU A 162 0.23 3.20 -4.19
N VAL A 163 -1.05 2.88 -3.97
CA VAL A 163 -1.57 1.52 -4.11
C VAL A 163 -1.59 1.07 -5.58
N ILE A 164 -2.09 1.93 -6.49
CA ILE A 164 -2.17 1.63 -7.93
C ILE A 164 -0.80 1.28 -8.49
N GLN A 165 0.25 1.89 -7.95
CA GLN A 165 1.60 1.81 -8.49
C GLN A 165 2.52 0.88 -7.70
N ALA A 166 2.01 0.28 -6.62
CA ALA A 166 2.75 -0.71 -5.86
C ALA A 166 3.02 -1.96 -6.70
N ASP A 167 4.21 -2.52 -6.56
CA ASP A 167 4.58 -3.79 -7.20
C ASP A 167 3.82 -4.95 -6.54
N ILE A 168 3.64 -4.89 -5.22
CA ILE A 168 2.82 -5.83 -4.44
C ILE A 168 1.86 -5.05 -3.55
N ILE A 169 0.67 -5.60 -3.33
CA ILE A 169 -0.36 -5.09 -2.45
C ILE A 169 -0.62 -6.13 -1.37
N LEU A 170 -0.37 -5.78 -0.11
CA LEU A 170 -0.73 -6.61 1.02
C LEU A 170 -2.16 -6.27 1.46
N HIS A 171 -3.11 -7.15 1.16
CA HIS A 171 -4.49 -7.00 1.60
C HIS A 171 -4.63 -7.59 3.00
N VAL A 172 -4.69 -6.70 3.99
CA VAL A 172 -4.73 -7.06 5.41
C VAL A 172 -6.18 -7.23 5.86
N HIS A 173 -6.49 -8.42 6.32
CA HIS A 173 -7.80 -8.84 6.83
C HIS A 173 -7.75 -9.00 8.35
N ASP A 174 -8.85 -8.70 9.02
CA ASP A 174 -9.05 -9.02 10.44
C ASP A 174 -9.74 -10.39 10.56
N VAL A 175 -9.01 -11.43 10.96
CA VAL A 175 -9.61 -12.78 11.09
C VAL A 175 -10.61 -12.88 12.23
N SER A 176 -10.63 -11.92 13.15
CA SER A 176 -11.61 -11.87 14.24
C SER A 176 -12.92 -11.19 13.83
N SER A 177 -12.98 -10.58 12.62
CA SER A 177 -14.19 -9.93 12.13
C SER A 177 -15.21 -10.95 11.62
N PRO A 178 -16.48 -10.90 12.11
CA PRO A 178 -17.54 -11.73 11.57
C PRO A 178 -17.95 -11.34 10.13
N LEU A 179 -17.50 -10.18 9.63
CA LEU A 179 -17.79 -9.63 8.31
C LEU A 179 -16.59 -9.73 7.36
N LEU A 180 -15.63 -10.62 7.63
CA LEU A 180 -14.35 -10.71 6.92
C LEU A 180 -14.53 -10.76 5.39
N GLU A 181 -15.47 -11.56 4.89
CA GLU A 181 -15.69 -11.70 3.44
C GLU A 181 -16.34 -10.45 2.83
N GLU A 182 -17.26 -9.81 3.55
CA GLU A 182 -17.88 -8.55 3.11
C GLU A 182 -16.85 -7.42 3.07
N GLU A 183 -16.08 -7.26 4.14
CA GLU A 183 -14.99 -6.27 4.22
C GLU A 183 -13.95 -6.50 3.12
N ALA A 184 -13.60 -7.76 2.83
CA ALA A 184 -12.68 -8.12 1.76
C ALA A 184 -13.25 -7.77 0.38
N SER A 185 -14.54 -8.00 0.16
CA SER A 185 -15.24 -7.65 -1.07
C SER A 185 -15.30 -6.15 -1.29
N ASP A 186 -15.62 -5.37 -0.24
CA ASP A 186 -15.67 -3.90 -0.29
C ASP A 186 -14.31 -3.33 -0.71
N VAL A 187 -13.22 -3.82 -0.10
CA VAL A 187 -11.87 -3.37 -0.45
C VAL A 187 -11.53 -3.69 -1.92
N ARG A 188 -11.85 -4.89 -2.41
CA ARG A 188 -11.62 -5.27 -3.80
C ARG A 188 -12.39 -4.39 -4.78
N SER A 189 -13.66 -4.08 -4.46
CA SER A 189 -14.51 -3.20 -5.26
C SER A 189 -13.90 -1.80 -5.37
N VAL A 190 -13.42 -1.23 -4.27
CA VAL A 190 -12.75 0.07 -4.29
C VAL A 190 -11.44 0.02 -5.10
N LEU A 191 -10.69 -1.09 -5.03
CA LEU A 191 -9.49 -1.26 -5.85
C LEU A 191 -9.83 -1.29 -7.35
N GLU A 192 -10.95 -1.89 -7.74
CA GLU A 192 -11.46 -1.83 -9.13
C GLU A 192 -11.84 -0.41 -9.53
N ASP A 193 -12.55 0.32 -8.69
CA ASP A 193 -12.99 1.71 -8.95
C ASP A 193 -11.81 2.66 -9.18
N ILE A 194 -10.66 2.40 -8.55
CA ILE A 194 -9.44 3.18 -8.76
C ILE A 194 -8.59 2.69 -9.95
N GLY A 195 -9.03 1.65 -10.67
CA GLY A 195 -8.41 1.18 -11.90
C GLY A 195 -7.55 -0.08 -11.80
N LEU A 196 -7.57 -0.77 -10.65
CA LEU A 196 -6.91 -2.08 -10.50
C LEU A 196 -7.89 -3.19 -10.92
N SER A 197 -7.81 -3.64 -12.16
CA SER A 197 -8.64 -4.74 -12.66
C SER A 197 -8.43 -6.04 -11.86
N LEU A 198 -9.42 -6.95 -11.90
CA LEU A 198 -9.35 -8.24 -11.20
C LEU A 198 -8.10 -9.06 -11.57
N ASP A 199 -7.64 -8.99 -12.81
CA ASP A 199 -6.43 -9.70 -13.24
C ASP A 199 -5.17 -9.11 -12.59
N ILE A 200 -5.05 -7.78 -12.53
CA ILE A 200 -3.97 -7.09 -11.82
C ILE A 200 -4.04 -7.39 -10.32
N GLN A 201 -5.23 -7.43 -9.74
CA GLN A 201 -5.41 -7.77 -8.34
C GLN A 201 -4.91 -9.19 -8.05
N LYS A 202 -5.24 -10.19 -8.87
CA LYS A 202 -4.75 -11.58 -8.71
C LYS A 202 -3.23 -11.69 -8.79
N GLU A 203 -2.61 -10.89 -9.65
CA GLU A 203 -1.16 -10.88 -9.82
C GLU A 203 -0.42 -10.20 -8.67
N ARG A 204 -0.95 -9.08 -8.17
CA ARG A 204 -0.23 -8.21 -7.21
C ARG A 204 -0.66 -8.35 -5.77
N ILE A 205 -1.85 -8.90 -5.48
CA ILE A 205 -2.35 -9.00 -4.11
C ILE A 205 -1.79 -10.24 -3.43
N ILE A 206 -1.32 -10.05 -2.19
CA ILE A 206 -1.06 -11.09 -1.20
C ILE A 206 -2.05 -10.86 -0.07
N ASN A 207 -2.89 -11.87 0.23
CA ASN A 207 -3.80 -11.82 1.37
C ASN A 207 -3.03 -12.05 2.67
N VAL A 208 -3.28 -11.19 3.66
CA VAL A 208 -2.64 -11.25 4.97
C VAL A 208 -3.73 -11.29 6.04
N TYR A 209 -3.89 -12.43 6.69
CA TYR A 209 -4.87 -12.68 7.72
C TYR A 209 -4.28 -12.33 9.09
N ASN A 210 -4.57 -11.13 9.57
CA ASN A 210 -4.03 -10.57 10.80
C ASN A 210 -4.95 -10.81 12.00
N LYS A 211 -4.42 -10.57 13.22
CA LYS A 211 -5.07 -10.74 14.52
C LYS A 211 -5.34 -12.21 14.89
N ALA A 212 -4.49 -13.12 14.45
CA ALA A 212 -4.56 -14.54 14.81
C ALA A 212 -4.49 -14.78 16.34
N ASP A 213 -3.93 -13.83 17.09
CA ASP A 213 -3.90 -13.84 18.55
C ASP A 213 -5.29 -13.69 19.20
N ILE A 214 -6.20 -12.94 18.56
CA ILE A 214 -7.58 -12.75 19.08
C ILE A 214 -8.47 -13.90 18.66
N ALA A 215 -8.34 -14.38 17.44
CA ALA A 215 -9.17 -15.44 16.90
C ALA A 215 -8.95 -16.81 17.59
N ALA A 216 -7.77 -16.97 18.22
CA ALA A 216 -7.46 -18.15 19.05
C ALA A 216 -8.22 -18.21 20.40
N VAL A 217 -8.98 -17.18 20.76
CA VAL A 217 -9.53 -17.00 22.12
C VAL A 217 -11.06 -17.11 22.20
N THR A 218 -11.77 -17.52 21.15
CA THR A 218 -13.18 -17.88 21.32
C THR A 218 -13.28 -19.27 21.92
N PRO A 219 -13.55 -19.44 23.26
CA PRO A 219 -13.87 -20.74 23.79
C PRO A 219 -15.24 -21.13 23.24
N ASP A 220 -15.31 -22.23 22.53
CA ASP A 220 -16.58 -22.95 22.36
C ASP A 220 -17.08 -23.34 23.75
N ILE A 221 -18.03 -22.58 24.26
CA ILE A 221 -18.75 -22.94 25.47
C ILE A 221 -19.69 -24.06 25.03
N ASP A 222 -19.31 -25.30 25.30
CA ASP A 222 -20.20 -26.41 25.11
C ASP A 222 -21.44 -26.25 26.03
N MET A 223 -22.57 -26.87 25.66
CA MET A 223 -23.84 -26.80 26.41
C MET A 223 -23.72 -27.29 27.87
N PHE A 224 -22.56 -27.68 28.34
CA PHE A 224 -22.26 -28.18 29.68
C PHE A 224 -21.33 -27.30 30.49
N GLY A 225 -20.91 -26.13 29.96
CA GLY A 225 -20.10 -25.15 30.70
C GLY A 225 -18.64 -25.57 30.92
N SER A 226 -18.13 -26.52 30.16
CA SER A 226 -16.72 -26.90 30.18
C SER A 226 -15.93 -25.92 29.27
N GLU A 227 -14.93 -25.22 29.84
CA GLU A 227 -13.98 -24.42 29.08
C GLU A 227 -13.11 -25.36 28.25
N SER A 228 -13.40 -25.47 26.95
CA SER A 228 -12.46 -26.08 26.00
C SER A 228 -11.23 -25.18 25.87
N GLN A 229 -10.05 -25.77 25.75
CA GLN A 229 -8.82 -25.03 25.51
C GLN A 229 -8.99 -24.19 24.25
N PRO A 230 -8.45 -22.93 24.23
CA PRO A 230 -8.54 -22.06 23.07
C PRO A 230 -7.94 -22.78 21.85
N GLN A 231 -8.78 -23.08 20.87
CA GLN A 231 -8.33 -23.65 19.62
C GLN A 231 -7.66 -22.53 18.83
N MET A 232 -6.35 -22.66 18.61
CA MET A 232 -5.67 -21.79 17.64
C MET A 232 -6.35 -21.98 16.27
N ILE A 233 -6.63 -20.88 15.58
CA ILE A 233 -7.04 -20.96 14.17
C ILE A 233 -5.92 -21.70 13.44
N THR A 234 -6.24 -22.89 12.97
CA THR A 234 -5.34 -23.65 12.11
C THR A 234 -5.45 -23.11 10.68
N SER A 235 -4.37 -23.19 9.92
CA SER A 235 -4.35 -22.81 8.51
C SER A 235 -5.48 -23.40 7.67
N ASP A 236 -6.07 -24.52 8.12
CA ASP A 236 -7.17 -25.22 7.45
C ASP A 236 -8.53 -24.53 7.58
N MET A 237 -8.65 -23.56 8.50
CA MET A 237 -9.88 -22.76 8.72
C MET A 237 -9.89 -21.45 7.93
N LEU A 238 -8.75 -21.07 7.33
CA LEU A 238 -8.60 -19.84 6.56
C LEU A 238 -8.43 -20.17 5.07
N PRO A 239 -8.77 -19.24 4.18
CA PRO A 239 -8.51 -19.42 2.75
C PRO A 239 -7.03 -19.76 2.51
N SER A 240 -6.79 -20.77 1.67
CA SER A 240 -5.43 -21.27 1.36
C SER A 240 -4.58 -20.30 0.55
N ASP A 241 -5.10 -19.10 0.24
CA ASP A 241 -4.52 -18.10 -0.63
C ASP A 241 -3.83 -16.94 0.13
N GLY A 242 -3.46 -17.13 1.40
CA GLY A 242 -2.86 -16.06 2.19
C GLY A 242 -1.98 -16.51 3.36
N THR A 243 -1.39 -15.54 4.02
CA THR A 243 -0.51 -15.74 5.17
C THR A 243 -1.19 -15.29 6.46
N VAL A 244 -1.21 -16.19 7.45
CA VAL A 244 -1.77 -15.92 8.78
C VAL A 244 -0.71 -15.29 9.67
N ILE A 245 -1.05 -14.15 10.29
CA ILE A 245 -0.13 -13.41 11.16
C ILE A 245 -0.82 -12.86 12.41
N SER A 246 -0.02 -12.49 13.38
CA SER A 246 -0.39 -11.54 14.41
C SER A 246 0.63 -10.41 14.43
N ALA A 247 0.21 -9.23 13.98
CA ALA A 247 1.06 -8.04 14.04
C ALA A 247 1.38 -7.63 15.49
N LEU A 248 0.56 -8.05 16.47
CA LEU A 248 0.78 -7.73 17.88
C LEU A 248 1.85 -8.63 18.49
N SER A 249 1.80 -9.94 18.27
CA SER A 249 2.73 -10.93 18.85
C SER A 249 3.98 -11.18 18.01
N GLY A 250 3.97 -10.79 16.73
CA GLY A 250 5.02 -11.09 15.77
C GLY A 250 4.89 -12.46 15.08
N PHE A 251 3.82 -13.23 15.39
CA PHE A 251 3.60 -14.53 14.78
C PHE A 251 3.43 -14.42 13.27
N GLY A 252 4.07 -15.30 12.50
CA GLY A 252 3.95 -15.41 11.04
C GLY A 252 4.64 -14.30 10.24
N LEU A 253 5.30 -13.32 10.86
CA LEU A 253 5.92 -12.20 10.15
C LEU A 253 7.11 -12.61 9.29
N ASP A 254 7.89 -13.61 9.73
CA ASP A 254 9.02 -14.09 8.94
C ASP A 254 8.54 -14.87 7.70
N ILE A 255 7.43 -15.60 7.84
CA ILE A 255 6.76 -16.27 6.72
C ILE A 255 6.25 -15.22 5.73
N LEU A 256 5.59 -14.16 6.23
CA LEU A 256 5.11 -13.07 5.37
C LEU A 256 6.25 -12.40 4.60
N LYS A 257 7.38 -12.11 5.26
CA LYS A 257 8.56 -11.54 4.58
C LYS A 257 9.08 -12.48 3.48
N GLN A 258 9.10 -13.79 3.74
CA GLN A 258 9.54 -14.77 2.75
C GLN A 258 8.58 -14.83 1.56
N VAL A 259 7.25 -14.85 1.79
CA VAL A 259 6.23 -14.84 0.73
C VAL A 259 6.36 -13.58 -0.14
N ILE A 260 6.61 -12.43 0.47
CA ILE A 260 6.85 -11.18 -0.27
C ILE A 260 8.11 -11.30 -1.13
N ASP A 261 9.19 -11.82 -0.56
CA ASP A 261 10.47 -11.97 -1.25
C ASP A 261 10.36 -12.94 -2.43
N ASP A 262 9.70 -14.08 -2.23
CA ASP A 262 9.44 -15.06 -3.27
C ASP A 262 8.59 -14.45 -4.40
N LYS A 263 7.55 -13.71 -4.06
CA LYS A 263 6.67 -13.04 -5.03
C LYS A 263 7.41 -12.01 -5.88
N LEU A 264 8.25 -11.19 -5.26
CA LEU A 264 9.11 -10.25 -5.99
C LEU A 264 10.16 -10.95 -6.84
N GLY A 265 10.59 -12.15 -6.42
CA GLY A 265 11.57 -12.98 -7.12
C GLY A 265 10.97 -13.88 -8.22
N GLU A 266 9.64 -13.93 -8.43
CA GLU A 266 9.01 -14.75 -9.48
C GLU A 266 9.51 -14.41 -10.89
N HIS A 267 9.87 -13.18 -11.13
CA HIS A 267 10.39 -12.70 -12.42
C HIS A 267 11.92 -12.59 -12.47
N ASP A 268 12.60 -13.01 -11.40
CA ASP A 268 14.04 -13.02 -11.37
C ASP A 268 14.58 -14.22 -12.17
N HIS A 269 15.61 -13.98 -12.95
CA HIS A 269 16.25 -14.99 -13.76
C HIS A 269 17.48 -15.55 -13.06
N LEU A 270 17.66 -16.87 -13.15
CA LEU A 270 18.88 -17.52 -12.66
C LEU A 270 20.00 -17.30 -13.69
N GLN A 271 21.07 -16.65 -13.28
CA GLN A 271 22.23 -16.38 -14.12
C GLN A 271 23.53 -16.76 -13.40
N SER A 272 24.50 -17.29 -14.15
CA SER A 272 25.83 -17.58 -13.66
C SER A 272 26.84 -16.68 -14.37
N TYR A 273 27.66 -15.99 -13.59
CA TYR A 273 28.70 -15.11 -14.13
C TYR A 273 30.08 -15.59 -13.73
N SER A 274 31.02 -15.50 -14.66
CA SER A 274 32.44 -15.66 -14.39
C SER A 274 33.10 -14.29 -14.38
N ILE A 275 33.52 -13.85 -13.20
CA ILE A 275 34.00 -12.48 -12.97
C ILE A 275 35.51 -12.53 -12.75
N PRO A 276 36.30 -11.97 -13.67
CA PRO A 276 37.75 -11.90 -13.51
C PRO A 276 38.13 -11.01 -12.31
N PRO A 277 39.33 -11.27 -11.67
CA PRO A 277 39.78 -10.53 -10.50
C PRO A 277 39.84 -9.00 -10.68
N GLN A 278 40.04 -8.55 -11.92
CA GLN A 278 40.07 -7.13 -12.28
C GLN A 278 38.70 -6.44 -12.19
N HIS A 279 37.64 -7.21 -12.12
CA HIS A 279 36.24 -6.73 -12.00
C HIS A 279 35.62 -7.12 -10.65
N ALA A 280 36.41 -7.12 -9.57
CA ALA A 280 35.91 -7.42 -8.21
C ALA A 280 34.76 -6.48 -7.77
N ASP A 281 34.69 -5.28 -8.35
CA ASP A 281 33.58 -4.34 -8.17
C ASP A 281 32.25 -4.86 -8.74
N ALA A 282 32.25 -5.68 -9.79
CA ALA A 282 31.06 -6.34 -10.30
C ALA A 282 30.56 -7.42 -9.33
N SER A 283 31.45 -8.16 -8.69
CA SER A 283 31.08 -9.12 -7.63
C SER A 283 30.41 -8.39 -6.45
N ALA A 284 31.02 -7.32 -5.97
CA ALA A 284 30.46 -6.53 -4.88
C ALA A 284 29.08 -5.95 -5.25
N TRP A 285 28.91 -5.53 -6.51
CA TRP A 285 27.63 -5.04 -7.00
C TRP A 285 26.55 -6.13 -7.02
N LEU A 286 26.89 -7.35 -7.47
CA LEU A 286 25.98 -8.50 -7.46
C LEU A 286 25.54 -8.86 -6.04
N TYR A 287 26.42 -8.84 -5.06
CA TYR A 287 26.04 -9.06 -3.65
C TYR A 287 25.09 -8.00 -3.10
N GLN A 288 25.10 -6.78 -3.66
CA GLN A 288 24.22 -5.69 -3.23
C GLN A 288 22.86 -5.67 -3.96
N HIS A 289 22.77 -6.22 -5.20
CA HIS A 289 21.61 -6.03 -6.07
C HIS A 289 20.98 -7.33 -6.55
N ALA A 290 21.54 -8.48 -6.19
CA ALA A 290 21.06 -9.79 -6.62
C ALA A 290 21.03 -10.77 -5.46
N ASN A 291 20.15 -11.77 -5.51
CA ASN A 291 20.17 -12.87 -4.56
C ASN A 291 21.25 -13.88 -4.98
N VAL A 292 22.37 -13.95 -4.24
CA VAL A 292 23.49 -14.83 -4.52
C VAL A 292 23.19 -16.23 -3.96
N LEU A 293 23.03 -17.19 -4.86
CA LEU A 293 22.73 -18.59 -4.52
C LEU A 293 24.01 -19.43 -4.33
N HIS A 294 25.01 -19.17 -5.15
CA HIS A 294 26.29 -19.91 -5.11
C HIS A 294 27.44 -18.97 -5.47
N SER A 295 28.57 -19.17 -4.84
CA SER A 295 29.76 -18.35 -5.04
C SER A 295 31.01 -19.18 -4.76
N GLU A 296 31.91 -19.29 -5.76
CA GLU A 296 33.17 -20.00 -5.65
C GLU A 296 34.23 -19.32 -6.53
N HIS A 297 35.52 -19.61 -6.25
CA HIS A 297 36.61 -19.17 -7.10
C HIS A 297 37.14 -20.35 -7.90
N ASP A 298 37.32 -20.16 -9.20
CA ASP A 298 37.94 -21.17 -10.06
C ASP A 298 39.48 -21.20 -9.88
N LYS A 299 40.13 -22.16 -10.57
CA LYS A 299 41.60 -22.33 -10.50
C LYS A 299 42.37 -21.17 -11.14
N ASP A 300 41.70 -20.38 -11.98
CA ASP A 300 42.30 -19.24 -12.69
C ASP A 300 42.08 -17.94 -11.90
N GLY A 301 41.43 -18.04 -10.73
CA GLY A 301 41.14 -16.91 -9.84
C GLY A 301 39.88 -16.10 -10.20
N ASN A 302 39.08 -16.56 -11.19
CA ASN A 302 37.83 -15.93 -11.51
C ASN A 302 36.79 -16.29 -10.45
N HIS A 303 35.94 -15.34 -10.12
CA HIS A 303 34.85 -15.53 -9.19
C HIS A 303 33.59 -16.00 -9.94
N GLN A 304 33.22 -17.26 -9.74
CA GLN A 304 32.00 -17.87 -10.31
C GLN A 304 30.85 -17.59 -9.35
N ILE A 305 29.90 -16.79 -9.79
CA ILE A 305 28.73 -16.39 -8.98
C ILE A 305 27.47 -16.81 -9.71
N THR A 306 26.60 -17.57 -9.03
CA THR A 306 25.24 -17.88 -9.50
C THR A 306 24.25 -17.07 -8.69
N VAL A 307 23.45 -16.28 -9.39
CA VAL A 307 22.54 -15.31 -8.80
C VAL A 307 21.14 -15.41 -9.40
N LYS A 308 20.11 -15.05 -8.60
CA LYS A 308 18.81 -14.63 -9.12
C LYS A 308 18.81 -13.10 -9.18
N LEU A 309 18.51 -12.54 -10.33
CA LEU A 309 18.43 -11.08 -10.49
C LEU A 309 17.32 -10.71 -11.46
N SER A 310 16.79 -9.50 -11.26
CA SER A 310 15.76 -8.94 -12.12
C SER A 310 16.30 -8.63 -13.53
N ALA A 311 15.45 -8.67 -14.55
CA ALA A 311 15.84 -8.27 -15.91
C ALA A 311 16.40 -6.83 -15.96
N ALA A 312 15.93 -5.94 -15.10
CA ALA A 312 16.42 -4.57 -15.00
C ALA A 312 17.85 -4.51 -14.44
N ASP A 313 18.15 -5.30 -13.41
CA ASP A 313 19.49 -5.37 -12.82
C ASP A 313 20.47 -6.10 -13.72
N GLU A 314 20.01 -7.10 -14.45
CA GLU A 314 20.81 -7.74 -15.49
C GLU A 314 21.21 -6.73 -16.59
N ALA A 315 20.26 -5.93 -17.06
CA ALA A 315 20.55 -4.88 -18.05
C ALA A 315 21.56 -3.85 -17.51
N ARG A 316 21.46 -3.46 -16.22
CA ARG A 316 22.42 -2.57 -15.55
C ARG A 316 23.80 -3.18 -15.45
N LEU A 317 23.87 -4.45 -15.03
CA LEU A 317 25.12 -5.20 -14.94
C LEU A 317 25.83 -5.25 -16.32
N ARG A 318 25.10 -5.65 -17.36
CA ARG A 318 25.61 -5.71 -18.74
C ARG A 318 26.04 -4.34 -19.27
N SER A 319 25.31 -3.26 -18.93
CA SER A 319 25.68 -1.91 -19.32
C SER A 319 26.97 -1.42 -18.66
N ARG A 320 27.17 -1.79 -17.39
CA ARG A 320 28.35 -1.35 -16.63
C ARG A 320 29.58 -2.20 -16.87
N TRP A 321 29.37 -3.49 -17.10
CA TRP A 321 30.42 -4.48 -17.38
C TRP A 321 30.07 -5.34 -18.60
N PRO A 322 30.17 -4.80 -19.82
CA PRO A 322 29.72 -5.47 -21.04
C PRO A 322 30.52 -6.74 -21.40
N ASN A 323 31.71 -6.92 -20.81
CA ASN A 323 32.58 -8.03 -21.08
C ASN A 323 32.48 -9.20 -20.08
N LEU A 324 31.51 -9.15 -19.13
CA LEU A 324 31.27 -10.29 -18.25
C LEU A 324 30.64 -11.44 -19.02
N SER A 325 31.29 -12.59 -18.99
CA SER A 325 30.74 -13.81 -19.59
C SER A 325 29.61 -14.35 -18.71
N SER A 326 28.39 -14.38 -19.26
CA SER A 326 27.29 -15.13 -18.68
C SER A 326 27.32 -16.57 -19.20
N ASN A 327 27.31 -17.54 -18.31
CA ASN A 327 27.03 -18.92 -18.64
C ASN A 327 25.53 -19.14 -18.44
N ASP A 328 24.76 -19.11 -19.53
CA ASP A 328 23.38 -19.56 -19.50
C ASP A 328 23.39 -21.08 -19.21
N LYS A 329 23.29 -21.44 -17.94
CA LYS A 329 22.87 -22.81 -17.61
C LYS A 329 21.36 -22.81 -17.67
N GLU A 330 20.81 -23.31 -18.79
CA GLU A 330 19.43 -23.78 -18.81
C GLU A 330 19.16 -24.62 -17.58
N ALA A 331 18.07 -24.29 -16.89
CA ALA A 331 17.60 -25.00 -15.72
C ALA A 331 17.43 -26.51 -16.04
N LEU A 332 18.15 -27.33 -15.32
CA LEU A 332 17.86 -28.76 -15.15
C LEU A 332 16.87 -28.94 -14.03
#